data_0c9663e4f66846254fdf97065bad1bf6
#
_entry.id   0c9663e4f66846254fdf97065bad1bf6
#
_cell.length_a   1.000
_cell.length_b   1.000
_cell.length_c   1.000
_cell.angle_alpha   90.00
_cell.angle_beta   90.00
_cell.angle_gamma   90.00
#
_symmetry.space_group_name_H-M   'P 1'
#
loop_
_entity.id
_entity.type
_entity.pdbx_description
1 polymer ?
#
loop_
_entity_poly.entity_id
_entity_poly.type
_entity_poly.pdbx_seq_one_letter_code
_entity_poly.pdbx_strand_id
1 'polypeptide(L)'
;MSETKNLLDKALTNFDCAKIIRGSIKSENEEMINLVGYHLQQSLELSIKFTLEMNGVEYLSVHRVEDLIKLAKSNKVDLYINEYIKEHDALLSSWEANTRYVIGFLIELEKIDKAIPELEKYFKKLIKVYSKK
;
A
#
# COMPACT_ATOMS: atom_id res chain seq x y z
N MET A 1 4.08 -14.05 18.56
CA MET A 1 4.15 -12.97 17.57
C MET A 1 2.94 -12.09 17.71
N SER A 2 3.10 -10.80 17.78
CA SER A 2 1.97 -9.88 17.92
C SER A 2 1.20 -9.73 16.61
N GLU A 3 -0.09 -9.36 16.69
CA GLU A 3 -0.89 -9.08 15.50
C GLU A 3 -0.29 -7.95 14.67
N THR A 4 0.33 -6.98 15.32
CA THR A 4 0.98 -5.85 14.66
C THR A 4 2.07 -6.31 13.70
N LYS A 5 2.88 -7.27 14.14
CA LYS A 5 3.92 -7.84 13.29
C LYS A 5 3.32 -8.57 12.09
N ASN A 6 2.17 -9.24 12.30
CA ASN A 6 1.47 -9.91 11.21
C ASN A 6 0.97 -8.94 10.14
N LEU A 7 0.58 -7.71 10.53
CA LEU A 7 0.18 -6.70 9.56
C LEU A 7 1.32 -6.31 8.63
N LEU A 8 2.53 -6.16 9.16
CA LEU A 8 3.68 -5.85 8.31
C LEU A 8 3.99 -7.02 7.38
N ASP A 9 3.96 -8.24 7.91
CA ASP A 9 4.19 -9.43 7.09
C ASP A 9 3.17 -9.55 5.96
N LYS A 10 1.90 -9.27 6.24
CA LYS A 10 0.85 -9.27 5.22
C LYS A 10 1.07 -8.17 4.18
N ALA A 11 1.51 -7.01 4.62
CA ALA A 11 1.81 -5.90 3.71
C ALA A 11 2.91 -6.30 2.73
N LEU A 12 3.99 -6.87 3.24
CA LEU A 12 5.13 -7.29 2.42
C LEU A 12 4.74 -8.42 1.46
N THR A 13 3.90 -9.36 1.92
CA THR A 13 3.40 -10.44 1.07
C THR A 13 2.57 -9.86 -0.09
N ASN A 14 1.70 -8.90 0.19
CA ASN A 14 0.92 -8.25 -0.87
C ASN A 14 1.82 -7.54 -1.87
N PHE A 15 2.87 -6.88 -1.39
CA PHE A 15 3.81 -6.21 -2.28
C PHE A 15 4.56 -7.20 -3.16
N ASP A 16 5.00 -8.33 -2.59
CA ASP A 16 5.67 -9.38 -3.35
C ASP A 16 4.72 -9.99 -4.39
N CYS A 17 3.46 -10.22 -4.03
CA CYS A 17 2.46 -10.70 -4.99
C CYS A 17 2.31 -9.74 -6.16
N ALA A 18 2.24 -8.44 -5.88
CA ALA A 18 2.13 -7.42 -6.93
C ALA A 18 3.31 -7.51 -7.89
N LYS A 19 4.53 -7.62 -7.37
CA LYS A 19 5.73 -7.70 -8.21
C LYS A 19 5.76 -8.98 -9.05
N ILE A 20 5.36 -10.11 -8.46
CA ILE A 20 5.31 -11.39 -9.17
C ILE A 20 4.30 -11.32 -10.31
N ILE A 21 3.10 -10.84 -10.03
CA ILE A 21 2.04 -10.73 -11.04
C ILE A 21 2.50 -9.77 -12.15
N ARG A 22 3.08 -8.63 -11.79
CA ARG A 22 3.58 -7.69 -12.78
C ARG A 22 4.63 -8.32 -13.68
N GLY A 23 5.54 -9.10 -13.13
CA GLY A 23 6.59 -9.78 -13.89
C GLY A 23 6.06 -10.85 -14.84
N SER A 24 4.86 -11.37 -14.59
CA SER A 24 4.27 -12.39 -15.42
C SER A 24 3.37 -11.84 -16.55
N ILE A 25 3.11 -10.52 -16.54
CA ILE A 25 2.27 -9.90 -17.58
C ILE A 25 3.09 -9.78 -18.87
N LYS A 26 2.69 -10.48 -19.90
CA LYS A 26 3.38 -10.50 -21.21
C LYS A 26 2.68 -9.64 -22.26
N SER A 27 1.39 -9.39 -22.06
CA SER A 27 0.60 -8.52 -22.92
C SER A 27 -0.39 -7.79 -22.02
N GLU A 28 -1.00 -6.71 -22.51
CA GLU A 28 -1.93 -5.96 -21.68
C GLU A 28 -3.15 -6.83 -21.34
N ASN A 29 -3.14 -7.34 -20.12
CA ASN A 29 -4.27 -8.06 -19.52
C ASN A 29 -4.84 -7.17 -18.43
N GLU A 30 -5.98 -6.56 -18.70
CA GLU A 30 -6.59 -5.57 -17.82
C GLU A 30 -6.87 -6.12 -16.43
N GLU A 31 -7.34 -7.36 -16.33
CA GLU A 31 -7.62 -7.98 -15.03
C GLU A 31 -6.36 -8.19 -14.21
N MET A 32 -5.28 -8.62 -14.85
CA MET A 32 -4.01 -8.80 -14.15
C MET A 32 -3.42 -7.47 -13.73
N ILE A 33 -3.52 -6.43 -14.57
CA ILE A 33 -3.04 -5.09 -14.22
C ILE A 33 -3.82 -4.57 -13.02
N ASN A 34 -5.14 -4.71 -13.02
CA ASN A 34 -5.98 -4.30 -11.91
C ASN A 34 -5.62 -5.06 -10.62
N LEU A 35 -5.30 -6.35 -10.75
CA LEU A 35 -4.89 -7.16 -9.60
C LEU A 35 -3.58 -6.68 -9.00
N VAL A 36 -2.62 -6.27 -9.84
CA VAL A 36 -1.37 -5.66 -9.37
C VAL A 36 -1.67 -4.40 -8.55
N GLY A 37 -2.51 -3.52 -9.10
CA GLY A 37 -2.91 -2.29 -8.40
C GLY A 37 -3.58 -2.56 -7.06
N TYR A 38 -4.47 -3.56 -7.03
CA TYR A 38 -5.13 -3.97 -5.79
C TYR A 38 -4.12 -4.40 -4.73
N HIS A 39 -3.17 -5.26 -5.09
CA HIS A 39 -2.16 -5.73 -4.13
C HIS A 39 -1.21 -4.61 -3.69
N LEU A 40 -0.88 -3.68 -4.58
CA LEU A 40 -0.07 -2.52 -4.20
C LEU A 40 -0.80 -1.66 -3.17
N GLN A 41 -2.09 -1.41 -3.39
CA GLN A 41 -2.90 -0.64 -2.44
C GLN A 41 -2.99 -1.38 -1.10
N GLN A 42 -3.27 -2.69 -1.11
CA GLN A 42 -3.36 -3.48 0.12
C GLN A 42 -2.04 -3.46 0.89
N SER A 43 -0.91 -3.55 0.19
CA SER A 43 0.39 -3.50 0.85
C SER A 43 0.59 -2.17 1.57
N LEU A 44 0.20 -1.08 0.94
CA LEU A 44 0.32 0.25 1.53
C LEU A 44 -0.62 0.43 2.71
N GLU A 45 -1.89 0.06 2.55
CA GLU A 45 -2.87 0.17 3.63
C GLU A 45 -2.45 -0.60 4.88
N LEU A 46 -2.05 -1.85 4.71
CA LEU A 46 -1.66 -2.70 5.83
C LEU A 46 -0.40 -2.19 6.53
N SER A 47 0.56 -1.68 5.76
CA SER A 47 1.80 -1.14 6.35
C SER A 47 1.53 0.14 7.14
N ILE A 48 0.62 0.99 6.68
CA ILE A 48 0.25 2.20 7.43
C ILE A 48 -0.48 1.81 8.72
N LYS A 49 -1.40 0.84 8.64
CA LYS A 49 -2.09 0.33 9.83
C LYS A 49 -1.10 -0.26 10.83
N PHE A 50 -0.08 -0.98 10.35
CA PHE A 50 0.99 -1.48 11.21
C PHE A 50 1.67 -0.34 11.97
N THR A 51 2.06 0.72 11.27
CA THR A 51 2.75 1.85 11.91
C THR A 51 1.85 2.56 12.91
N LEU A 52 0.58 2.75 12.58
CA LEU A 52 -0.38 3.35 13.52
C LEU A 52 -0.51 2.50 14.77
N GLU A 53 -0.63 1.19 14.62
CA GLU A 53 -0.77 0.28 15.75
C GLU A 53 0.48 0.30 16.64
N MET A 54 1.67 0.35 16.03
CA MET A 54 2.93 0.46 16.77
C MET A 54 3.00 1.74 17.60
N ASN A 55 2.24 2.77 17.22
CA ASN A 55 2.20 4.04 17.93
C ASN A 55 0.93 4.22 18.77
N GLY A 56 0.17 3.13 18.97
CA GLY A 56 -1.00 3.14 19.83
C GLY A 56 -2.21 3.90 19.29
N VAL A 57 -2.29 4.10 17.98
CA VAL A 57 -3.39 4.82 17.35
C VAL A 57 -4.43 3.84 16.81
N GLU A 58 -5.68 4.01 17.23
CA GLU A 58 -6.78 3.19 16.73
C GLU A 58 -7.21 3.64 15.33
N TYR A 59 -7.50 2.67 14.47
CA TYR A 59 -7.88 2.92 13.07
C TYR A 59 -9.05 2.07 12.59
N LEU A 60 -9.78 1.43 13.49
CA LEU A 60 -10.76 0.38 13.13
C LEU A 60 -11.83 0.82 12.12
N SER A 61 -12.20 2.08 12.11
CA SER A 61 -13.22 2.60 11.18
C SER A 61 -12.62 3.28 9.96
N VAL A 62 -11.29 3.24 9.80
CA VAL A 62 -10.60 3.94 8.72
C VAL A 62 -9.91 2.93 7.82
N HIS A 63 -10.20 2.97 6.52
CA HIS A 63 -9.69 1.98 5.57
C HIS A 63 -9.02 2.58 4.34
N ARG A 64 -9.33 3.82 3.99
CA ARG A 64 -8.73 4.46 2.83
C ARG A 64 -7.34 4.98 3.17
N VAL A 65 -6.38 4.76 2.26
CA VAL A 65 -5.00 5.19 2.47
C VAL A 65 -4.92 6.68 2.81
N GLU A 66 -5.62 7.52 2.06
CA GLU A 66 -5.60 8.96 2.30
C GLU A 66 -6.13 9.34 3.69
N ASP A 67 -7.14 8.63 4.17
CA ASP A 67 -7.71 8.88 5.50
C ASP A 67 -6.80 8.37 6.61
N LEU A 68 -6.12 7.25 6.38
CA LEU A 68 -5.12 6.73 7.33
C LEU A 68 -3.93 7.70 7.45
N ILE A 69 -3.52 8.30 6.35
CA ILE A 69 -2.46 9.31 6.37
C ILE A 69 -2.89 10.54 7.18
N LYS A 70 -4.14 10.98 7.00
CA LYS A 70 -4.70 12.10 7.79
C LYS A 70 -4.74 11.76 9.28
N LEU A 71 -5.15 10.53 9.60
CA LEU A 71 -5.21 10.07 10.99
C LEU A 71 -3.82 10.09 11.63
N ALA A 72 -2.80 9.62 10.92
CA ALA A 72 -1.42 9.65 11.40
C ALA A 72 -0.97 11.07 11.66
N LYS A 73 -1.27 11.98 10.73
CA LYS A 73 -0.89 13.39 10.86
C LYS A 73 -1.54 14.02 12.09
N SER A 74 -2.83 13.74 12.32
CA SER A 74 -3.55 14.25 13.49
C SER A 74 -2.95 13.77 14.81
N ASN A 75 -2.37 12.59 14.81
CA ASN A 75 -1.76 11.98 16.00
C ASN A 75 -0.24 12.15 16.05
N LYS A 76 0.31 12.93 15.14
CA LYS A 76 1.76 13.22 15.05
C LYS A 76 2.60 11.96 14.89
N VAL A 77 2.10 10.99 14.14
CA VAL A 77 2.81 9.74 13.84
C VAL A 77 3.52 9.87 12.51
N ASP A 78 4.82 9.56 12.48
CA ASP A 78 5.59 9.51 11.24
C ASP A 78 5.35 8.15 10.59
N LEU A 79 4.81 8.15 9.38
CA LEU A 79 4.54 6.93 8.61
C LEU A 79 5.72 6.52 7.73
N TYR A 80 6.75 7.35 7.65
CA TYR A 80 7.93 7.11 6.80
C TYR A 80 7.61 7.01 5.31
N ILE A 81 6.46 7.55 4.91
CA ILE A 81 6.08 7.59 3.49
C ILE A 81 6.89 8.65 2.75
N ASN A 82 7.14 8.39 1.46
CA ASN A 82 7.90 9.32 0.62
C ASN A 82 6.97 10.33 -0.07
N GLU A 83 7.56 11.27 -0.80
CA GLU A 83 6.80 12.32 -1.49
C GLU A 83 5.85 11.72 -2.54
N TYR A 84 6.28 10.66 -3.22
CA TYR A 84 5.42 10.01 -4.21
C TYR A 84 4.10 9.54 -3.57
N ILE A 85 4.19 8.86 -2.43
CA ILE A 85 3.00 8.36 -1.73
C ILE A 85 2.11 9.52 -1.28
N LYS A 86 2.71 10.59 -0.74
CA LYS A 86 1.96 11.77 -0.30
C LYS A 86 1.21 12.43 -1.45
N GLU A 87 1.83 12.53 -2.61
CA GLU A 87 1.23 13.18 -3.77
C GLU A 87 0.20 12.32 -4.49
N HIS A 88 0.26 10.99 -4.31
CA HIS A 88 -0.59 10.05 -5.02
C HIS A 88 -1.50 9.23 -4.10
N ASP A 89 -1.73 9.70 -2.87
CA ASP A 89 -2.51 8.95 -1.89
C ASP A 89 -3.94 8.64 -2.35
N ALA A 90 -4.59 9.59 -2.99
CA ALA A 90 -5.95 9.38 -3.49
C ALA A 90 -5.97 8.38 -4.65
N LEU A 91 -4.99 8.46 -5.55
CA LEU A 91 -4.88 7.51 -6.65
C LEU A 91 -4.66 6.09 -6.12
N LEU A 92 -3.70 5.92 -5.22
CA LEU A 92 -3.37 4.62 -4.65
C LEU A 92 -4.56 4.05 -3.88
N SER A 93 -5.27 4.89 -3.14
CA SER A 93 -6.47 4.48 -2.40
C SER A 93 -7.57 3.99 -3.33
N SER A 94 -7.72 4.61 -4.50
CA SER A 94 -8.76 4.26 -5.46
C SER A 94 -8.57 2.86 -6.07
N TRP A 95 -7.34 2.34 -6.08
CA TRP A 95 -7.05 1.06 -6.71
C TRP A 95 -7.72 -0.12 -6.01
N GLU A 96 -8.00 -0.02 -4.72
CA GLU A 96 -8.70 -1.08 -4.00
C GLU A 96 -10.19 -1.11 -4.35
N ALA A 97 -10.90 -0.03 -4.08
CA ALA A 97 -12.35 0.00 -4.26
C ALA A 97 -12.77 -0.12 -5.73
N ASN A 98 -12.11 0.61 -6.61
CA ASN A 98 -12.50 0.65 -8.02
C ASN A 98 -12.23 -0.66 -8.75
N THR A 99 -11.14 -1.35 -8.42
CA THR A 99 -10.84 -2.64 -9.06
C THR A 99 -11.82 -3.73 -8.67
N ARG A 100 -12.47 -3.60 -7.52
CA ARG A 100 -13.40 -4.60 -7.01
C ARG A 100 -14.85 -4.33 -7.39
N TYR A 101 -15.24 -3.05 -7.49
CA TYR A 101 -16.66 -2.69 -7.56
C TYR A 101 -17.07 -1.94 -8.83
N VAL A 102 -16.11 -1.44 -9.59
CA VAL A 102 -16.42 -0.69 -10.81
C VAL A 102 -16.11 -1.54 -12.03
N ILE A 103 -17.14 -2.00 -12.71
CA ILE A 103 -16.97 -2.79 -13.93
C ILE A 103 -16.35 -1.90 -15.02
N GLY A 104 -15.29 -2.42 -15.66
CA GLY A 104 -14.60 -1.68 -16.72
C GLY A 104 -13.57 -0.68 -16.20
N PHE A 105 -13.35 -0.61 -14.89
CA PHE A 105 -12.28 0.24 -14.34
C PHE A 105 -10.92 -0.31 -14.79
N LEU A 106 -10.09 0.58 -15.30
CA LEU A 106 -8.75 0.22 -15.78
C LEU A 106 -7.69 1.05 -15.08
N ILE A 107 -6.68 0.37 -14.57
CA ILE A 107 -5.50 1.03 -14.03
C ILE A 107 -4.47 1.09 -15.16
N GLU A 108 -3.87 2.26 -15.36
CA GLU A 108 -2.84 2.41 -16.37
C GLU A 108 -1.56 1.71 -15.92
N LEU A 109 -1.02 0.84 -16.78
CA LEU A 109 0.21 0.10 -16.48
C LEU A 109 1.38 1.02 -16.17
N GLU A 110 1.44 2.15 -16.86
CA GLU A 110 2.47 3.16 -16.62
C GLU A 110 2.47 3.63 -15.17
N LYS A 111 1.28 3.83 -14.59
CA LYS A 111 1.15 4.26 -13.19
C LYS A 111 1.61 3.18 -12.21
N ILE A 112 1.33 1.92 -12.52
CA ILE A 112 1.82 0.79 -11.74
C ILE A 112 3.34 0.74 -11.77
N ASP A 113 3.92 0.89 -12.96
CA ASP A 113 5.36 0.81 -13.13
C ASP A 113 6.11 1.96 -12.45
N LYS A 114 5.43 3.08 -12.23
CA LYS A 114 5.98 4.18 -11.41
C LYS A 114 5.83 3.91 -9.92
N ALA A 115 4.72 3.29 -9.52
CA ALA A 115 4.42 3.05 -8.12
C ALA A 115 5.34 1.99 -7.50
N ILE A 116 5.61 0.91 -8.22
CA ILE A 116 6.38 -0.22 -7.66
C ILE A 116 7.75 0.22 -7.10
N PRO A 117 8.62 0.92 -7.85
CA PRO A 117 9.91 1.31 -7.27
C PRO A 117 9.78 2.29 -6.11
N GLU A 118 8.78 3.16 -6.12
CA GLU A 118 8.57 4.10 -5.03
C GLU A 118 8.09 3.41 -3.77
N LEU A 119 7.18 2.45 -3.91
CA LEU A 119 6.74 1.64 -2.77
C LEU A 119 7.87 0.76 -2.25
N GLU A 120 8.73 0.25 -3.12
CA GLU A 120 9.89 -0.53 -2.70
C GLU A 120 10.83 0.29 -1.81
N LYS A 121 11.10 1.54 -2.17
CA LYS A 121 11.91 2.44 -1.34
C LYS A 121 11.27 2.66 0.02
N TYR A 122 9.96 2.87 0.03
CA TYR A 122 9.21 3.06 1.27
C TYR A 122 9.30 1.82 2.17
N PHE A 123 9.08 0.63 1.62
CA PHE A 123 9.13 -0.60 2.40
C PHE A 123 10.53 -0.88 2.95
N LYS A 124 11.58 -0.62 2.17
CA LYS A 124 12.95 -0.78 2.66
C LYS A 124 13.23 0.12 3.84
N LYS A 125 12.77 1.37 3.79
CA LYS A 125 12.91 2.30 4.91
C LYS A 125 12.13 1.83 6.13
N LEU A 126 10.89 1.39 5.94
CA LEU A 126 10.02 0.94 7.01
C LEU A 126 10.63 -0.27 7.73
N ILE A 127 11.10 -1.25 6.97
CA ILE A 127 11.76 -2.44 7.52
C ILE A 127 12.97 -2.03 8.34
N LYS A 128 13.78 -1.12 7.81
CA LYS A 128 14.99 -0.64 8.50
C LYS A 128 14.65 0.02 9.83
N VAL A 129 13.61 0.85 9.85
CA VAL A 129 13.18 1.54 11.07
C VAL A 129 12.75 0.54 12.16
N TYR A 130 11.94 -0.46 11.77
CA TYR A 130 11.37 -1.37 12.76
C TYR A 130 12.23 -2.60 13.05
N SER A 131 13.20 -2.92 12.22
CA SER A 131 14.10 -4.04 12.48
C SER A 131 15.16 -3.75 13.54
N LYS A 132 15.35 -2.47 13.87
CA LYS A 132 16.31 -2.05 14.90
C LYS A 132 15.75 -2.13 16.33
N LYS A 133 14.52 -2.51 16.47
CA LYS A 133 13.87 -2.61 17.79
C LYS A 133 13.80 -4.07 18.30
#